data_c9a7a68cc85a17765b62b35a1d0b7dcf
#
_entry.id   c9a7a68cc85a17765b62b35a1d0b7dcf
#
_cell.length_a   1.000
_cell.length_b   1.000
_cell.length_c   1.000
_cell.angle_alpha   90.00
_cell.angle_beta   90.00
_cell.angle_gamma   90.00
#
_symmetry.space_group_name_H-M   'P 1'
#
loop_
_entity.id
_entity.type
_entity.pdbx_description
1 polymer ?
#
loop_
_entity_poly.entity_id
_entity_poly.type
_entity_poly.pdbx_seq_one_letter_code
_entity_poly.pdbx_strand_id
1 'polypeptide(L)'
;MAAGNWTRLSEFILMSFTSLPTEIQLLLFLVFLIIYLVTLMGNSLIILVTLADPMLHSPMYFFLRNLSFLEIGLNLVIVPKMLRTLLSQDTTISFLGCATQMYFSFFFGVAECFLLATMAYDRYVAICSPLHYPVLMNQRTCTKLVAASWFPGFPVATVQTTWLFSFPFCATNKVNHFFCDSPPVLRLVCADTARFEIYAIVGTILVVMIPCLLILSSYTRIAAAILKIPSAKGKHKAFSTCSSHLLVVSLFYISLSLTYFRSKSSNSPENKKLLSLSYTIVTPMLNSIIYSLRNNEVKNALSRTFHKALALRICIL
;
A
#
# COMPACT_ATOMS: atom_id res chain seq x y z
N MET A 1 15.07 -10.49 -42.83
CA MET A 1 15.18 -10.18 -41.40
C MET A 1 15.99 -8.90 -41.30
N ALA A 2 15.35 -7.74 -41.15
CA ALA A 2 16.03 -6.46 -41.03
C ALA A 2 16.63 -6.39 -39.61
N ALA A 3 17.94 -6.19 -39.52
CA ALA A 3 18.62 -5.88 -38.28
C ALA A 3 18.09 -4.53 -37.79
N GLY A 4 17.09 -4.55 -36.92
CA GLY A 4 16.55 -3.36 -36.31
C GLY A 4 17.63 -2.71 -35.45
N ASN A 5 17.83 -1.43 -35.67
CA ASN A 5 18.73 -0.58 -34.90
C ASN A 5 18.17 -0.50 -33.46
N TRP A 6 18.63 -1.42 -32.58
CA TRP A 6 18.22 -1.50 -31.18
C TRP A 6 18.85 -0.33 -30.42
N THR A 7 18.25 0.84 -30.50
CA THR A 7 18.61 1.94 -29.60
C THR A 7 18.21 1.54 -28.19
N ARG A 8 19.18 1.34 -27.31
CA ARG A 8 18.89 1.15 -25.86
C ARG A 8 18.08 2.35 -25.40
N LEU A 9 16.84 2.10 -25.02
CA LEU A 9 15.98 3.13 -24.46
C LEU A 9 16.62 3.65 -23.17
N SER A 10 17.00 4.93 -23.16
CA SER A 10 17.66 5.57 -22.00
C SER A 10 16.64 6.09 -20.99
N GLU A 11 15.44 6.46 -21.47
CA GLU A 11 14.40 7.09 -20.65
C GLU A 11 12.99 6.79 -21.15
N PHE A 12 12.01 6.83 -20.24
CA PHE A 12 10.59 6.78 -20.51
C PHE A 12 9.95 8.15 -20.29
N ILE A 13 8.81 8.37 -20.94
CA ILE A 13 7.97 9.57 -20.80
C ILE A 13 6.67 9.16 -20.14
N LEU A 14 6.42 9.62 -18.93
CA LEU A 14 5.18 9.34 -18.19
C LEU A 14 4.07 10.28 -18.67
N MET A 15 3.07 9.72 -19.37
CA MET A 15 1.90 10.46 -19.87
C MET A 15 0.83 10.57 -18.77
N SER A 16 1.17 11.20 -17.67
CA SER A 16 0.34 11.31 -16.46
C SER A 16 -1.00 12.01 -16.75
N PHE A 17 -1.06 13.29 -16.43
CA PHE A 17 -2.23 14.16 -16.65
C PHE A 17 -1.88 15.30 -17.63
N THR A 18 -0.88 15.08 -18.47
CA THR A 18 -0.32 16.10 -19.39
C THR A 18 -1.28 16.54 -20.50
N SER A 19 -2.35 15.79 -20.74
CA SER A 19 -3.42 16.15 -21.68
C SER A 19 -4.43 17.16 -21.12
N LEU A 20 -4.39 17.43 -19.81
CA LEU A 20 -5.31 18.34 -19.16
C LEU A 20 -4.83 19.80 -19.25
N PRO A 21 -5.74 20.78 -19.21
CA PRO A 21 -5.39 22.21 -19.11
C PRO A 21 -4.47 22.49 -17.90
N THR A 22 -3.61 23.49 -18.03
CA THR A 22 -2.60 23.82 -16.99
C THR A 22 -3.23 24.16 -15.64
N GLU A 23 -4.38 24.82 -15.64
CA GLU A 23 -5.12 25.15 -14.42
C GLU A 23 -5.57 23.90 -13.67
N ILE A 24 -6.02 22.89 -14.42
CA ILE A 24 -6.42 21.60 -13.84
C ILE A 24 -5.19 20.84 -13.33
N GLN A 25 -4.07 20.88 -14.06
CA GLN A 25 -2.82 20.25 -13.59
C GLN A 25 -2.33 20.88 -12.28
N LEU A 26 -2.40 22.21 -12.14
CA LEU A 26 -2.05 22.91 -10.92
C LEU A 26 -3.00 22.59 -9.76
N LEU A 27 -4.29 22.48 -10.02
CA LEU A 27 -5.27 22.04 -9.02
C LEU A 27 -4.97 20.61 -8.55
N LEU A 28 -4.71 19.68 -9.46
CA LEU A 28 -4.34 18.30 -9.14
C LEU A 28 -3.02 18.25 -8.36
N PHE A 29 -2.04 19.07 -8.72
CA PHE A 29 -0.79 19.17 -7.96
C PHE A 29 -1.05 19.57 -6.51
N LEU A 30 -1.87 20.58 -6.25
CA LEU A 30 -2.20 21.02 -4.89
C LEU A 30 -2.96 19.93 -4.12
N VAL A 31 -3.95 19.31 -4.74
CA VAL A 31 -4.71 18.20 -4.12
C VAL A 31 -3.80 17.03 -3.76
N PHE A 32 -2.98 16.55 -4.69
CA PHE A 32 -2.07 15.44 -4.43
C PHE A 32 -0.95 15.78 -3.45
N LEU A 33 -0.48 17.03 -3.43
CA LEU A 33 0.47 17.50 -2.43
C LEU A 33 -0.13 17.46 -1.03
N ILE A 34 -1.37 17.92 -0.87
CA ILE A 34 -2.07 17.86 0.43
C ILE A 34 -2.26 16.41 0.87
N ILE A 35 -2.74 15.53 -0.01
CA ILE A 35 -2.91 14.10 0.28
C ILE A 35 -1.57 13.47 0.69
N TYR A 36 -0.51 13.76 -0.04
CA TYR A 36 0.83 13.27 0.25
C TYR A 36 1.34 13.70 1.63
N LEU A 37 1.21 14.99 1.95
CA LEU A 37 1.60 15.52 3.26
C LEU A 37 0.77 14.90 4.40
N VAL A 38 -0.54 14.77 4.23
CA VAL A 38 -1.42 14.13 5.20
C VAL A 38 -1.01 12.66 5.41
N THR A 39 -0.70 11.94 4.33
CA THR A 39 -0.25 10.54 4.39
C THR A 39 1.07 10.41 5.14
N LEU A 40 2.07 11.21 4.79
CA LEU A 40 3.38 11.17 5.46
C LEU A 40 3.27 11.57 6.94
N MET A 41 2.56 12.66 7.23
CA MET A 41 2.38 13.14 8.60
C MET A 41 1.60 12.12 9.45
N GLY A 42 0.49 11.60 8.94
CA GLY A 42 -0.34 10.64 9.66
C GLY A 42 0.40 9.34 9.97
N ASN A 43 1.08 8.77 8.98
CA ASN A 43 1.84 7.54 9.18
C ASN A 43 3.09 7.76 10.06
N SER A 44 3.81 8.86 9.88
CA SER A 44 4.93 9.21 10.76
C SER A 44 4.48 9.39 12.21
N LEU A 45 3.33 10.02 12.42
CA LEU A 45 2.74 10.22 13.72
C LEU A 45 2.39 8.88 14.41
N ILE A 46 1.78 7.94 13.66
CA ILE A 46 1.50 6.58 14.14
C ILE A 46 2.80 5.90 14.59
N ILE A 47 3.86 5.95 13.76
CA ILE A 47 5.16 5.36 14.10
C ILE A 47 5.71 5.98 15.38
N LEU A 48 5.76 7.30 15.46
CA LEU A 48 6.34 8.01 16.62
C LEU A 48 5.57 7.73 17.91
N VAL A 49 4.24 7.80 17.87
CA VAL A 49 3.43 7.61 19.08
C VAL A 49 3.47 6.15 19.56
N THR A 50 3.43 5.19 18.63
CA THR A 50 3.52 3.76 18.98
C THR A 50 4.92 3.34 19.47
N LEU A 51 5.94 4.13 19.21
CA LEU A 51 7.27 3.97 19.80
C LEU A 51 7.40 4.64 21.16
N ALA A 52 6.84 5.85 21.30
CA ALA A 52 7.01 6.70 22.47
C ALA A 52 6.12 6.30 23.67
N ASP A 53 4.93 5.77 23.43
CA ASP A 53 3.98 5.43 24.50
C ASP A 53 4.01 3.91 24.80
N PRO A 54 4.50 3.49 26.00
CA PRO A 54 4.52 2.09 26.39
C PRO A 54 3.14 1.40 26.40
N MET A 55 2.05 2.15 26.54
CA MET A 55 0.68 1.61 26.49
C MET A 55 0.30 1.11 25.09
N LEU A 56 1.02 1.55 24.06
CA LEU A 56 0.85 1.11 22.67
C LEU A 56 1.85 0.03 22.25
N HIS A 57 2.52 -0.65 23.18
CA HIS A 57 3.45 -1.74 22.88
C HIS A 57 2.74 -3.10 22.76
N SER A 58 1.51 -3.12 22.22
CA SER A 58 0.81 -4.37 21.91
C SER A 58 1.13 -4.87 20.50
N PRO A 59 0.90 -6.17 20.19
CA PRO A 59 1.11 -6.75 18.87
C PRO A 59 0.43 -5.97 17.73
N MET A 60 -0.81 -5.53 17.95
CA MET A 60 -1.54 -4.73 16.98
C MET A 60 -0.78 -3.47 16.54
N TYR A 61 -0.25 -2.70 17.51
CA TYR A 61 0.46 -1.46 17.21
C TYR A 61 1.85 -1.72 16.61
N PHE A 62 2.44 -2.87 16.91
CA PHE A 62 3.65 -3.33 16.21
C PHE A 62 3.38 -3.58 14.72
N PHE A 63 2.28 -4.25 14.37
CA PHE A 63 1.87 -4.44 12.97
C PHE A 63 1.47 -3.12 12.30
N LEU A 64 0.73 -2.27 13.00
CA LEU A 64 0.32 -0.96 12.50
C LEU A 64 1.52 -0.07 12.16
N ARG A 65 2.56 -0.10 12.97
CA ARG A 65 3.83 0.60 12.70
C ARG A 65 4.49 0.11 11.41
N ASN A 66 4.51 -1.20 11.19
CA ASN A 66 5.03 -1.78 9.96
C ASN A 66 4.17 -1.39 8.75
N LEU A 67 2.84 -1.38 8.87
CA LEU A 67 1.94 -0.91 7.81
C LEU A 67 2.24 0.56 7.47
N SER A 68 2.33 1.43 8.47
CA SER A 68 2.67 2.84 8.26
C SER A 68 4.02 3.03 7.56
N PHE A 69 5.01 2.19 7.85
CA PHE A 69 6.30 2.22 7.16
C PHE A 69 6.17 1.82 5.68
N LEU A 70 5.41 0.77 5.37
CA LEU A 70 5.13 0.36 3.98
C LEU A 70 4.43 1.46 3.18
N GLU A 71 3.44 2.10 3.78
CA GLU A 71 2.68 3.19 3.14
C GLU A 71 3.53 4.43 2.89
N ILE A 72 4.40 4.82 3.83
CA ILE A 72 5.38 5.88 3.61
C ILE A 72 6.31 5.49 2.46
N GLY A 73 6.85 4.28 2.46
CA GLY A 73 7.74 3.79 1.42
C GLY A 73 7.10 3.83 0.03
N LEU A 74 5.89 3.32 -0.12
CA LEU A 74 5.14 3.33 -1.38
C LEU A 74 4.89 4.76 -1.88
N ASN A 75 4.47 5.66 -0.99
CA ASN A 75 4.22 7.05 -1.34
C ASN A 75 5.50 7.80 -1.74
N LEU A 76 6.63 7.59 -1.05
CA LEU A 76 7.93 8.18 -1.41
C LEU A 76 8.42 7.73 -2.78
N VAL A 77 8.09 6.52 -3.20
CA VAL A 77 8.49 5.97 -4.51
C VAL A 77 7.66 6.55 -5.65
N ILE A 78 6.36 6.80 -5.45
CA ILE A 78 5.43 7.15 -6.53
C ILE A 78 5.18 8.67 -6.60
N VAL A 79 4.80 9.28 -5.47
CA VAL A 79 4.19 10.62 -5.46
C VAL A 79 5.16 11.75 -5.84
N PRO A 80 6.43 11.78 -5.41
CA PRO A 80 7.33 12.88 -5.76
C PRO A 80 7.52 13.06 -7.26
N LYS A 81 7.68 11.94 -8.02
CA LYS A 81 7.79 12.02 -9.49
C LYS A 81 6.49 12.49 -10.13
N MET A 82 5.34 12.01 -9.65
CA MET A 82 4.03 12.45 -10.13
C MET A 82 3.82 13.95 -9.91
N LEU A 83 4.14 14.47 -8.72
CA LEU A 83 4.05 15.89 -8.41
C LEU A 83 4.97 16.72 -9.29
N ARG A 84 6.22 16.29 -9.49
CA ARG A 84 7.16 16.96 -10.39
C ARG A 84 6.61 17.02 -11.82
N THR A 85 6.02 15.97 -12.33
CA THR A 85 5.41 15.93 -13.66
C THR A 85 4.26 16.94 -13.80
N LEU A 86 3.45 17.10 -12.75
CA LEU A 86 2.33 18.06 -12.76
C LEU A 86 2.80 19.52 -12.70
N LEU A 87 3.90 19.80 -11.97
CA LEU A 87 4.37 21.18 -11.75
C LEU A 87 5.31 21.69 -12.84
N SER A 88 6.31 20.86 -13.22
CA SER A 88 7.40 21.30 -14.12
C SER A 88 7.24 20.79 -15.55
N GLN A 89 6.21 20.01 -15.86
CA GLN A 89 6.00 19.31 -17.13
C GLN A 89 7.18 18.39 -17.52
N ASP A 90 8.12 18.15 -16.60
CA ASP A 90 9.19 17.16 -16.77
C ASP A 90 8.60 15.76 -16.59
N THR A 91 8.23 15.17 -17.72
CA THR A 91 7.60 13.87 -17.80
C THR A 91 8.60 12.71 -17.92
N THR A 92 9.91 13.01 -18.04
CA THR A 92 10.94 12.00 -18.28
C THR A 92 11.33 11.27 -16.99
N ILE A 93 11.56 9.96 -17.10
CA ILE A 93 12.15 9.11 -16.06
C ILE A 93 13.20 8.21 -16.71
N SER A 94 14.38 8.11 -16.11
CA SER A 94 15.43 7.23 -16.65
C SER A 94 14.99 5.76 -16.63
N PHE A 95 15.56 4.94 -17.50
CA PHE A 95 15.32 3.50 -17.55
C PHE A 95 15.48 2.83 -16.17
N LEU A 96 16.59 3.11 -15.49
CA LEU A 96 16.87 2.59 -14.15
C LEU A 96 15.89 3.17 -13.11
N GLY A 97 15.55 4.45 -13.22
CA GLY A 97 14.57 5.09 -12.33
C GLY A 97 13.19 4.44 -12.44
N CYS A 98 12.75 4.10 -13.65
CA CYS A 98 11.49 3.40 -13.89
C CYS A 98 11.53 1.97 -13.32
N ALA A 99 12.62 1.23 -13.54
CA ALA A 99 12.81 -0.10 -12.98
C ALA A 99 12.83 -0.08 -11.44
N THR A 100 13.54 0.87 -10.84
CA THR A 100 13.60 1.05 -9.38
C THR A 100 12.23 1.39 -8.80
N GLN A 101 11.50 2.31 -9.43
CA GLN A 101 10.14 2.67 -9.02
C GLN A 101 9.21 1.46 -9.06
N MET A 102 9.26 0.68 -10.13
CA MET A 102 8.47 -0.54 -10.29
C MET A 102 8.83 -1.57 -9.22
N TYR A 103 10.12 -1.82 -8.99
CA TYR A 103 10.60 -2.77 -7.99
C TYR A 103 10.04 -2.46 -6.60
N PHE A 104 10.23 -1.24 -6.13
CA PHE A 104 9.77 -0.86 -4.79
C PHE A 104 8.25 -0.77 -4.69
N SER A 105 7.55 -0.41 -5.77
CA SER A 105 6.08 -0.44 -5.79
C SER A 105 5.54 -1.86 -5.61
N PHE A 106 6.11 -2.86 -6.30
CA PHE A 106 5.75 -4.26 -6.09
C PHE A 106 6.16 -4.77 -4.72
N PHE A 107 7.37 -4.44 -4.27
CA PHE A 107 7.88 -4.86 -2.97
C PHE A 107 6.95 -4.41 -1.83
N PHE A 108 6.65 -3.12 -1.75
CA PHE A 108 5.77 -2.59 -0.70
C PHE A 108 4.33 -3.07 -0.86
N GLY A 109 3.78 -3.11 -2.07
CA GLY A 109 2.41 -3.55 -2.30
C GLY A 109 2.18 -5.03 -1.95
N VAL A 110 3.12 -5.92 -2.27
CA VAL A 110 3.05 -7.34 -1.86
C VAL A 110 3.16 -7.49 -0.35
N ALA A 111 4.12 -6.80 0.28
CA ALA A 111 4.30 -6.84 1.73
C ALA A 111 3.04 -6.33 2.46
N GLU A 112 2.38 -5.31 1.94
CA GLU A 112 1.12 -4.77 2.48
C GLU A 112 -0.01 -5.80 2.42
N CYS A 113 -0.18 -6.53 1.31
CA CYS A 113 -1.17 -7.60 1.19
C CYS A 113 -1.03 -8.65 2.31
N PHE A 114 0.18 -9.14 2.55
CA PHE A 114 0.43 -10.15 3.57
C PHE A 114 0.37 -9.60 4.98
N LEU A 115 0.79 -8.35 5.19
CA LEU A 115 0.72 -7.71 6.50
C LEU A 115 -0.73 -7.48 6.95
N LEU A 116 -1.63 -7.09 6.04
CA LEU A 116 -3.06 -6.99 6.34
C LEU A 116 -3.66 -8.35 6.73
N ALA A 117 -3.24 -9.46 6.12
CA ALA A 117 -3.65 -10.80 6.54
C ALA A 117 -3.11 -11.16 7.94
N THR A 118 -1.87 -10.79 8.23
CA THR A 118 -1.27 -10.95 9.56
C THR A 118 -2.05 -10.17 10.63
N MET A 119 -2.47 -8.94 10.31
CA MET A 119 -3.31 -8.13 11.22
C MET A 119 -4.70 -8.75 11.41
N ALA A 120 -5.29 -9.37 10.38
CA ALA A 120 -6.54 -10.11 10.52
C ALA A 120 -6.38 -11.34 11.44
N TYR A 121 -5.27 -12.05 11.32
CA TYR A 121 -4.93 -13.14 12.22
C TYR A 121 -4.74 -12.67 13.66
N ASP A 122 -4.07 -11.55 13.89
CA ASP A 122 -3.95 -10.94 15.22
C ASP A 122 -5.32 -10.66 15.83
N ARG A 123 -6.24 -10.05 15.06
CA ARG A 123 -7.62 -9.81 15.52
C ARG A 123 -8.35 -11.11 15.83
N TYR A 124 -8.18 -12.15 15.01
CA TYR A 124 -8.77 -13.45 15.24
C TYR A 124 -8.30 -14.04 16.57
N VAL A 125 -7.00 -14.09 16.84
CA VAL A 125 -6.47 -14.61 18.10
C VAL A 125 -6.93 -13.81 19.30
N ALA A 126 -6.94 -12.47 19.20
CA ALA A 126 -7.36 -11.58 20.29
C ALA A 126 -8.84 -11.78 20.70
N ILE A 127 -9.72 -12.08 19.74
CA ILE A 127 -11.15 -12.20 20.00
C ILE A 127 -11.57 -13.64 20.29
N CYS A 128 -11.03 -14.61 19.54
CA CYS A 128 -11.43 -16.01 19.65
C CYS A 128 -10.66 -16.79 20.72
N SER A 129 -9.47 -16.32 21.12
CA SER A 129 -8.61 -17.01 22.11
C SER A 129 -7.94 -16.03 23.06
N PRO A 130 -8.70 -15.17 23.78
CA PRO A 130 -8.15 -14.06 24.57
C PRO A 130 -7.21 -14.54 25.69
N LEU A 131 -7.45 -15.68 26.30
CA LEU A 131 -6.60 -16.25 27.36
C LEU A 131 -5.22 -16.69 26.84
N HIS A 132 -5.14 -17.13 25.59
CA HIS A 132 -3.89 -17.57 24.98
C HIS A 132 -3.20 -16.47 24.17
N TYR A 133 -3.87 -15.33 23.99
CA TYR A 133 -3.35 -14.22 23.16
C TYR A 133 -1.94 -13.78 23.57
N PRO A 134 -1.60 -13.54 24.87
CA PRO A 134 -0.25 -13.10 25.25
C PRO A 134 0.84 -14.14 24.95
N VAL A 135 0.49 -15.43 24.96
CA VAL A 135 1.41 -16.54 24.69
C VAL A 135 1.60 -16.70 23.17
N LEU A 136 0.50 -16.68 22.41
CA LEU A 136 0.52 -16.87 20.96
C LEU A 136 1.12 -15.68 20.22
N MET A 137 0.83 -14.46 20.67
CA MET A 137 1.27 -13.20 20.04
C MET A 137 2.41 -12.55 20.84
N ASN A 138 3.38 -13.38 21.28
CA ASN A 138 4.60 -12.86 21.89
C ASN A 138 5.50 -12.15 20.87
N GLN A 139 6.47 -11.35 21.37
CA GLN A 139 7.36 -10.53 20.52
C GLN A 139 8.04 -11.33 19.41
N ARG A 140 8.51 -12.56 19.72
CA ARG A 140 9.19 -13.42 18.75
C ARG A 140 8.25 -13.85 17.62
N THR A 141 7.00 -14.19 17.95
CA THR A 141 5.97 -14.56 16.96
C THR A 141 5.61 -13.35 16.10
N CYS A 142 5.39 -12.18 16.69
CA CYS A 142 5.09 -10.95 15.94
C CYS A 142 6.20 -10.60 14.95
N THR A 143 7.46 -10.67 15.36
CA THR A 143 8.61 -10.44 14.48
C THR A 143 8.66 -11.45 13.31
N LYS A 144 8.42 -12.73 13.58
CA LYS A 144 8.36 -13.75 12.53
C LYS A 144 7.21 -13.50 11.54
N LEU A 145 6.05 -13.11 12.02
CA LEU A 145 4.89 -12.79 11.19
C LEU A 145 5.14 -11.57 10.29
N VAL A 146 5.78 -10.52 10.83
CA VAL A 146 6.20 -9.36 10.02
C VAL A 146 7.22 -9.80 8.97
N ALA A 147 8.27 -10.52 9.35
CA ALA A 147 9.28 -11.00 8.41
C ALA A 147 8.64 -11.86 7.30
N ALA A 148 7.71 -12.76 7.64
CA ALA A 148 6.96 -13.56 6.69
C ALA A 148 6.06 -12.72 5.77
N SER A 149 5.56 -11.57 6.23
CA SER A 149 4.77 -10.65 5.40
C SER A 149 5.64 -9.86 4.41
N TRP A 150 6.86 -9.53 4.78
CA TRP A 150 7.80 -8.76 3.92
C TRP A 150 8.52 -9.65 2.91
N PHE A 151 8.81 -10.90 3.30
CA PHE A 151 9.62 -11.83 2.50
C PHE A 151 9.11 -12.04 1.07
N PRO A 152 7.80 -12.26 0.79
CA PRO A 152 7.30 -12.48 -0.55
C PRO A 152 7.51 -11.29 -1.49
N GLY A 153 7.61 -10.08 -0.95
CA GLY A 153 7.87 -8.86 -1.71
C GLY A 153 9.20 -8.93 -2.50
N PHE A 154 10.26 -9.52 -1.91
CA PHE A 154 11.57 -9.61 -2.55
C PHE A 154 11.55 -10.43 -3.86
N PRO A 155 11.18 -11.71 -3.86
CA PRO A 155 11.20 -12.50 -5.09
C PRO A 155 10.19 -11.99 -6.11
N VAL A 156 9.00 -11.56 -5.71
CA VAL A 156 8.00 -11.04 -6.63
C VAL A 156 8.49 -9.76 -7.31
N ALA A 157 8.98 -8.78 -6.56
CA ALA A 157 9.52 -7.54 -7.13
C ALA A 157 10.74 -7.81 -8.02
N THR A 158 11.65 -8.69 -7.59
CA THR A 158 12.86 -9.02 -8.35
C THR A 158 12.51 -9.68 -9.68
N VAL A 159 11.72 -10.75 -9.68
CA VAL A 159 11.38 -11.47 -10.91
C VAL A 159 10.54 -10.59 -11.85
N GLN A 160 9.53 -9.91 -11.31
CA GLN A 160 8.65 -9.03 -12.09
C GLN A 160 9.46 -7.93 -12.80
N THR A 161 10.35 -7.26 -12.08
CA THR A 161 11.10 -6.13 -12.63
C THR A 161 12.22 -6.61 -13.56
N THR A 162 13.05 -7.55 -13.13
CA THR A 162 14.20 -7.99 -13.95
C THR A 162 13.75 -8.63 -15.26
N TRP A 163 12.69 -9.44 -15.23
CA TRP A 163 12.17 -10.07 -16.43
C TRP A 163 11.56 -9.04 -17.38
N LEU A 164 10.72 -8.12 -16.90
CA LEU A 164 10.13 -7.09 -17.74
C LEU A 164 11.18 -6.19 -18.39
N PHE A 165 12.17 -5.75 -17.62
CA PHE A 165 13.23 -4.87 -18.13
C PHE A 165 14.33 -5.58 -18.91
N SER A 166 14.29 -6.91 -19.01
CA SER A 166 15.15 -7.69 -19.93
C SER A 166 14.62 -7.75 -21.37
N PHE A 167 13.36 -7.39 -21.61
CA PHE A 167 12.78 -7.35 -22.94
C PHE A 167 13.29 -6.16 -23.75
N PRO A 168 13.30 -6.28 -25.11
CA PRO A 168 13.54 -5.16 -26.00
C PRO A 168 12.33 -4.21 -26.03
N PHE A 169 12.61 -2.92 -25.87
CA PHE A 169 11.63 -1.83 -26.01
C PHE A 169 11.84 -1.14 -27.33
N CYS A 170 10.83 -1.04 -28.19
CA CYS A 170 11.00 -0.52 -29.55
C CYS A 170 9.82 0.27 -30.11
N ALA A 171 8.64 0.23 -29.50
CA ALA A 171 7.48 0.91 -30.09
C ALA A 171 7.49 2.43 -29.85
N THR A 172 7.60 2.84 -28.61
CA THR A 172 7.64 4.23 -28.14
C THR A 172 8.17 4.23 -26.72
N ASN A 173 8.66 5.35 -26.25
CA ASN A 173 9.06 5.51 -24.85
C ASN A 173 7.95 6.12 -23.97
N LYS A 174 6.72 6.27 -24.49
CA LYS A 174 5.60 6.92 -23.80
C LYS A 174 4.81 5.90 -22.97
N VAL A 175 4.95 5.95 -21.66
CA VAL A 175 4.16 5.16 -20.68
C VAL A 175 2.88 5.90 -20.36
N ASN A 176 1.73 5.36 -20.75
CA ASN A 176 0.42 5.98 -20.48
C ASN A 176 -0.03 5.75 -19.04
N HIS A 177 0.76 6.24 -18.09
CA HIS A 177 0.49 6.19 -16.65
C HIS A 177 1.24 7.30 -15.89
N PHE A 178 0.90 7.52 -14.60
CA PHE A 178 1.57 8.51 -13.75
C PHE A 178 2.79 7.96 -12.99
N PHE A 179 3.01 6.65 -13.02
CA PHE A 179 4.20 5.96 -12.52
C PHE A 179 4.49 4.72 -13.37
N CYS A 180 5.66 4.12 -13.17
CA CYS A 180 6.07 2.91 -13.87
C CYS A 180 5.37 1.69 -13.26
N ASP A 181 4.26 1.29 -13.87
CA ASP A 181 3.55 0.05 -13.55
C ASP A 181 3.73 -0.99 -14.66
N SER A 182 3.63 -2.28 -14.31
CA SER A 182 3.92 -3.37 -15.23
C SER A 182 3.04 -3.38 -16.48
N PRO A 183 1.69 -3.28 -16.41
CA PRO A 183 0.87 -3.36 -17.60
C PRO A 183 1.08 -2.22 -18.62
N PRO A 184 1.27 -0.93 -18.24
CA PRO A 184 1.59 0.13 -19.17
C PRO A 184 2.98 -0.02 -19.80
N VAL A 185 4.00 -0.42 -19.02
CA VAL A 185 5.37 -0.60 -19.52
C VAL A 185 5.47 -1.82 -20.45
N LEU A 186 4.77 -2.91 -20.15
CA LEU A 186 4.74 -4.11 -20.97
C LEU A 186 4.24 -3.85 -22.40
N ARG A 187 3.35 -2.86 -22.60
CA ARG A 187 2.85 -2.47 -23.92
C ARG A 187 3.91 -1.87 -24.83
N LEU A 188 5.06 -1.48 -24.31
CA LEU A 188 6.16 -0.91 -25.07
C LEU A 188 7.16 -1.97 -25.53
N VAL A 189 6.98 -3.22 -25.08
CA VAL A 189 7.82 -4.36 -25.45
C VAL A 189 7.42 -4.87 -26.83
N CYS A 190 8.40 -5.24 -27.65
CA CYS A 190 8.21 -5.79 -29.00
C CYS A 190 8.68 -7.24 -29.14
N ALA A 191 8.72 -7.96 -28.05
CA ALA A 191 8.95 -9.41 -28.05
C ALA A 191 7.65 -10.15 -27.69
N ASP A 192 7.67 -11.47 -27.81
CA ASP A 192 6.60 -12.32 -27.29
C ASP A 192 6.59 -12.25 -25.76
N THR A 193 5.52 -11.69 -25.20
CA THR A 193 5.33 -11.49 -23.76
C THR A 193 4.42 -12.53 -23.11
N ALA A 194 3.91 -13.52 -23.87
CA ALA A 194 2.89 -14.46 -23.40
C ALA A 194 3.29 -15.17 -22.10
N ARG A 195 4.53 -15.65 -21.99
CA ARG A 195 5.03 -16.31 -20.77
C ARG A 195 5.11 -15.37 -19.58
N PHE A 196 5.54 -14.14 -19.79
CA PHE A 196 5.58 -13.12 -18.76
C PHE A 196 4.17 -12.73 -18.30
N GLU A 197 3.23 -12.55 -19.24
CA GLU A 197 1.83 -12.24 -18.92
C GLU A 197 1.18 -13.34 -18.07
N ILE A 198 1.40 -14.61 -18.42
CA ILE A 198 0.91 -15.75 -17.63
C ILE A 198 1.51 -15.72 -16.22
N TYR A 199 2.83 -15.53 -16.10
CA TYR A 199 3.51 -15.40 -14.81
C TYR A 199 2.93 -14.23 -13.99
N ALA A 200 2.77 -13.06 -14.60
CA ALA A 200 2.24 -11.87 -13.92
C ALA A 200 0.79 -12.08 -13.44
N ILE A 201 -0.06 -12.71 -14.26
CA ILE A 201 -1.45 -13.03 -13.89
C ILE A 201 -1.48 -14.04 -12.74
N VAL A 202 -0.77 -15.16 -12.86
CA VAL A 202 -0.73 -16.19 -11.81
C VAL A 202 -0.14 -15.62 -10.53
N GLY A 203 0.96 -14.86 -10.60
CA GLY A 203 1.57 -14.20 -9.46
C GLY A 203 0.62 -13.24 -8.77
N THR A 204 -0.09 -12.40 -9.53
CA THR A 204 -1.08 -11.47 -8.99
C THR A 204 -2.22 -12.21 -8.30
N ILE A 205 -2.75 -13.28 -8.92
CA ILE A 205 -3.80 -14.11 -8.31
C ILE A 205 -3.31 -14.68 -6.98
N LEU A 206 -2.11 -15.26 -6.92
CA LEU A 206 -1.57 -15.83 -5.68
C LEU A 206 -1.34 -14.77 -4.60
N VAL A 207 -0.73 -13.63 -4.95
CA VAL A 207 -0.45 -12.54 -4.02
C VAL A 207 -1.72 -11.90 -3.45
N VAL A 208 -2.80 -11.84 -4.24
CA VAL A 208 -4.06 -11.25 -3.80
C VAL A 208 -4.95 -12.28 -3.12
N MET A 209 -5.12 -13.47 -3.72
CA MET A 209 -6.10 -14.46 -3.22
C MET A 209 -5.66 -15.14 -1.94
N ILE A 210 -4.36 -15.47 -1.77
CA ILE A 210 -3.91 -16.15 -0.54
C ILE A 210 -4.17 -15.27 0.69
N PRO A 211 -3.69 -14.01 0.78
CA PRO A 211 -4.01 -13.17 1.92
C PRO A 211 -5.52 -12.88 2.06
N CYS A 212 -6.24 -12.71 0.95
CA CYS A 212 -7.68 -12.48 0.97
C CYS A 212 -8.43 -13.66 1.63
N LEU A 213 -8.09 -14.90 1.29
CA LEU A 213 -8.67 -16.10 1.90
C LEU A 213 -8.34 -16.22 3.40
N LEU A 214 -7.11 -15.86 3.80
CA LEU A 214 -6.71 -15.81 5.21
C LEU A 214 -7.53 -14.77 5.98
N ILE A 215 -7.74 -13.59 5.40
CA ILE A 215 -8.55 -12.53 5.97
C ILE A 215 -10.01 -12.97 6.10
N LEU A 216 -10.61 -13.50 5.04
CA LEU A 216 -11.99 -14.00 5.04
C LEU A 216 -12.18 -15.09 6.08
N SER A 217 -11.26 -16.06 6.15
CA SER A 217 -11.27 -17.12 7.17
C SER A 217 -11.22 -16.54 8.59
N SER A 218 -10.33 -15.59 8.85
CA SER A 218 -10.20 -14.92 10.15
C SER A 218 -11.47 -14.19 10.53
N TYR A 219 -12.03 -13.41 9.63
CA TYR A 219 -13.25 -12.63 9.91
C TYR A 219 -14.52 -13.48 10.00
N THR A 220 -14.61 -14.57 9.26
CA THR A 220 -15.71 -15.53 9.43
C THR A 220 -15.72 -16.13 10.84
N ARG A 221 -14.55 -16.50 11.35
CA ARG A 221 -14.41 -17.02 12.72
C ARG A 221 -14.66 -15.95 13.78
N ILE A 222 -14.19 -14.72 13.55
CA ILE A 222 -14.47 -13.55 14.42
C ILE A 222 -15.99 -13.30 14.47
N ALA A 223 -16.68 -13.27 13.34
CA ALA A 223 -18.11 -13.06 13.29
C ALA A 223 -18.87 -14.14 14.07
N ALA A 224 -18.51 -15.41 13.86
CA ALA A 224 -19.09 -16.53 14.61
C ALA A 224 -18.85 -16.41 16.13
N ALA A 225 -17.69 -15.95 16.56
CA ALA A 225 -17.38 -15.71 17.97
C ALA A 225 -18.18 -14.54 18.56
N ILE A 226 -18.27 -13.41 17.84
CA ILE A 226 -19.05 -12.25 18.26
C ILE A 226 -20.55 -12.56 18.43
N LEU A 227 -21.11 -13.38 17.53
CA LEU A 227 -22.51 -13.79 17.62
C LEU A 227 -22.80 -14.60 18.91
N LYS A 228 -21.83 -15.32 19.46
CA LYS A 228 -21.94 -16.10 20.70
C LYS A 228 -21.81 -15.24 21.97
N ILE A 229 -21.35 -13.99 21.90
CA ILE A 229 -21.24 -13.11 23.07
C ILE A 229 -22.65 -12.77 23.57
N PRO A 230 -23.00 -13.02 24.86
CA PRO A 230 -24.36 -12.83 25.34
C PRO A 230 -24.73 -11.34 25.47
N SER A 231 -23.80 -10.45 25.77
CA SER A 231 -24.08 -9.03 26.02
C SER A 231 -23.99 -8.16 24.78
N ALA A 232 -24.98 -7.30 24.54
CA ALA A 232 -24.98 -6.32 23.44
C ALA A 232 -23.77 -5.37 23.53
N LYS A 233 -23.37 -4.95 24.74
CA LYS A 233 -22.21 -4.10 24.98
C LYS A 233 -20.89 -4.79 24.59
N GLY A 234 -20.78 -6.09 24.90
CA GLY A 234 -19.61 -6.90 24.51
C GLY A 234 -19.53 -7.08 22.98
N LYS A 235 -20.66 -7.36 22.30
CA LYS A 235 -20.71 -7.42 20.84
C LYS A 235 -20.26 -6.12 20.19
N HIS A 236 -20.79 -4.99 20.67
CA HIS A 236 -20.43 -3.66 20.15
C HIS A 236 -18.93 -3.37 20.33
N LYS A 237 -18.36 -3.67 21.51
CA LYS A 237 -16.91 -3.48 21.76
C LYS A 237 -16.06 -4.33 20.82
N ALA A 238 -16.37 -5.61 20.65
CA ALA A 238 -15.64 -6.51 19.75
C ALA A 238 -15.75 -6.04 18.29
N PHE A 239 -16.95 -5.67 17.83
CA PHE A 239 -17.15 -5.13 16.49
C PHE A 239 -16.39 -3.82 16.26
N SER A 240 -16.42 -2.89 17.20
CA SER A 240 -15.69 -1.61 17.11
C SER A 240 -14.18 -1.84 16.97
N THR A 241 -13.63 -2.83 17.66
CA THR A 241 -12.21 -3.18 17.58
C THR A 241 -11.80 -3.67 16.18
N CYS A 242 -12.70 -4.37 15.46
CA CYS A 242 -12.45 -4.92 14.14
C CYS A 242 -12.77 -3.96 13.00
N SER A 243 -13.70 -3.03 13.22
CA SER A 243 -14.30 -2.23 12.15
C SER A 243 -13.30 -1.35 11.40
N SER A 244 -12.32 -0.78 12.08
CA SER A 244 -11.27 0.01 11.44
C SER A 244 -10.40 -0.82 10.51
N HIS A 245 -9.96 -2.00 10.96
CA HIS A 245 -9.17 -2.91 10.13
C HIS A 245 -9.99 -3.46 8.96
N LEU A 246 -11.24 -3.85 9.19
CA LEU A 246 -12.12 -4.34 8.13
C LEU A 246 -12.37 -3.29 7.05
N LEU A 247 -12.53 -2.02 7.44
CA LEU A 247 -12.69 -0.90 6.52
C LEU A 247 -11.42 -0.73 5.65
N VAL A 248 -10.25 -0.71 6.27
CA VAL A 248 -8.96 -0.61 5.56
C VAL A 248 -8.77 -1.76 4.56
N VAL A 249 -8.96 -2.99 5.01
CA VAL A 249 -8.87 -4.19 4.17
C VAL A 249 -9.85 -4.12 2.99
N SER A 250 -11.09 -3.71 3.24
CA SER A 250 -12.09 -3.57 2.18
C SER A 250 -11.69 -2.53 1.15
N LEU A 251 -11.24 -1.35 1.57
CA LEU A 251 -10.77 -0.29 0.67
C LEU A 251 -9.58 -0.78 -0.17
N PHE A 252 -8.61 -1.41 0.46
CA PHE A 252 -7.41 -1.92 -0.22
C PHE A 252 -7.76 -2.99 -1.26
N TYR A 253 -8.43 -4.07 -0.85
CA TYR A 253 -8.71 -5.20 -1.76
C TYR A 253 -9.74 -4.89 -2.84
N ILE A 254 -10.74 -4.03 -2.57
CA ILE A 254 -11.68 -3.56 -3.60
C ILE A 254 -10.92 -2.74 -4.66
N SER A 255 -10.10 -1.77 -4.24
CA SER A 255 -9.31 -0.94 -5.15
C SER A 255 -8.36 -1.78 -6.00
N LEU A 256 -7.65 -2.73 -5.37
CA LEU A 256 -6.71 -3.63 -6.03
C LEU A 256 -7.43 -4.55 -7.04
N SER A 257 -8.56 -5.14 -6.63
CA SER A 257 -9.37 -6.03 -7.49
C SER A 257 -9.91 -5.30 -8.71
N LEU A 258 -10.42 -4.09 -8.53
CA LEU A 258 -10.90 -3.26 -9.65
C LEU A 258 -9.78 -2.90 -10.63
N THR A 259 -8.55 -2.76 -10.15
CA THR A 259 -7.39 -2.43 -11.00
C THR A 259 -6.93 -3.63 -11.82
N TYR A 260 -6.81 -4.80 -11.22
CA TYR A 260 -6.15 -5.95 -11.84
C TYR A 260 -7.11 -6.99 -12.45
N PHE A 261 -8.33 -7.16 -11.93
CA PHE A 261 -9.27 -8.20 -12.40
C PHE A 261 -10.33 -7.71 -13.40
N ARG A 262 -10.42 -6.39 -13.65
CA ARG A 262 -11.41 -5.87 -14.59
C ARG A 262 -11.01 -6.12 -16.03
N SER A 263 -11.97 -6.65 -16.83
CA SER A 263 -11.79 -7.08 -18.22
C SER A 263 -11.15 -6.03 -19.13
N LYS A 264 -10.31 -6.50 -20.07
CA LYS A 264 -9.60 -5.69 -21.10
C LYS A 264 -10.54 -4.85 -21.98
N SER A 265 -11.82 -5.22 -22.11
CA SER A 265 -12.75 -4.66 -23.11
C SER A 265 -13.53 -3.42 -22.68
N SER A 266 -13.56 -3.06 -21.36
CA SER A 266 -14.56 -2.13 -20.84
C SER A 266 -14.02 -0.78 -20.35
N ASN A 267 -12.70 -0.51 -20.37
CA ASN A 267 -12.15 0.70 -19.74
C ASN A 267 -11.27 1.53 -20.65
N SER A 268 -11.58 2.84 -20.71
CA SER A 268 -10.63 3.84 -21.19
C SER A 268 -9.34 3.81 -20.35
N PRO A 269 -8.18 4.15 -20.93
CA PRO A 269 -6.92 4.28 -20.18
C PRO A 269 -7.02 5.20 -18.97
N GLU A 270 -7.89 6.18 -19.00
CA GLU A 270 -8.14 7.15 -17.94
C GLU A 270 -8.78 6.51 -16.70
N ASN A 271 -9.76 5.63 -16.88
CA ASN A 271 -10.37 4.90 -15.77
C ASN A 271 -9.35 4.02 -15.02
N LYS A 272 -8.37 3.45 -15.73
CA LYS A 272 -7.30 2.67 -15.12
C LYS A 272 -6.37 3.54 -14.28
N LYS A 273 -6.05 4.75 -14.74
CA LYS A 273 -5.28 5.71 -13.94
C LYS A 273 -5.99 6.09 -12.66
N LEU A 274 -7.30 6.38 -12.72
CA LEU A 274 -8.11 6.73 -11.55
C LEU A 274 -8.18 5.58 -10.52
N LEU A 275 -8.32 4.34 -10.99
CA LEU A 275 -8.30 3.17 -10.11
C LEU A 275 -6.94 2.99 -9.45
N SER A 276 -5.85 3.21 -10.19
CA SER A 276 -4.49 3.15 -9.63
C SER A 276 -4.26 4.23 -8.57
N LEU A 277 -4.79 5.45 -8.74
CA LEU A 277 -4.75 6.50 -7.72
C LEU A 277 -5.42 6.08 -6.42
N SER A 278 -6.51 5.30 -6.50
CA SER A 278 -7.26 4.87 -5.33
C SER A 278 -6.39 4.03 -4.38
N TYR A 279 -5.68 3.02 -4.88
CA TYR A 279 -4.88 2.16 -4.02
C TYR A 279 -3.49 2.72 -3.69
N THR A 280 -2.91 3.56 -4.57
CA THR A 280 -1.55 4.08 -4.34
C THR A 280 -1.51 5.35 -3.50
N ILE A 281 -2.57 6.16 -3.53
CA ILE A 281 -2.58 7.51 -2.92
C ILE A 281 -3.72 7.66 -1.92
N VAL A 282 -4.96 7.32 -2.32
CA VAL A 282 -6.13 7.55 -1.47
C VAL A 282 -6.19 6.57 -0.31
N THR A 283 -5.95 5.28 -0.55
CA THR A 283 -5.99 4.24 0.49
C THR A 283 -4.97 4.48 1.60
N PRO A 284 -3.67 4.77 1.34
CA PRO A 284 -2.71 5.10 2.39
C PRO A 284 -3.08 6.33 3.21
N MET A 285 -3.65 7.36 2.59
CA MET A 285 -4.16 8.51 3.32
C MET A 285 -5.31 8.12 4.25
N LEU A 286 -6.30 7.39 3.73
CA LEU A 286 -7.44 6.96 4.53
C LEU A 286 -7.03 6.03 5.66
N ASN A 287 -6.08 5.13 5.44
CA ASN A 287 -5.54 4.24 6.45
C ASN A 287 -4.93 5.03 7.62
N SER A 288 -4.09 6.01 7.32
CA SER A 288 -3.49 6.87 8.35
C SER A 288 -4.55 7.64 9.16
N ILE A 289 -5.61 8.14 8.51
CA ILE A 289 -6.73 8.84 9.15
C ILE A 289 -7.55 7.87 10.02
N ILE A 290 -7.91 6.70 9.49
CA ILE A 290 -8.72 5.71 10.20
C ILE A 290 -8.00 5.22 11.45
N TYR A 291 -6.71 4.90 11.36
CA TYR A 291 -5.95 4.39 12.49
C TYR A 291 -5.53 5.47 13.49
N SER A 292 -5.40 6.73 13.08
CA SER A 292 -5.09 7.83 14.00
C SER A 292 -6.35 8.45 14.62
N LEU A 293 -7.34 8.84 13.80
CA LEU A 293 -8.50 9.59 14.27
C LEU A 293 -9.63 8.73 14.82
N ARG A 294 -9.81 7.50 14.35
CA ARG A 294 -10.86 6.61 14.86
C ARG A 294 -10.41 5.77 16.05
N ASN A 295 -9.11 5.61 16.26
CA ASN A 295 -8.56 4.85 17.37
C ASN A 295 -8.37 5.75 18.61
N ASN A 296 -9.24 5.58 19.61
CA ASN A 296 -9.19 6.37 20.85
C ASN A 296 -7.89 6.16 21.65
N GLU A 297 -7.26 4.99 21.59
CA GLU A 297 -6.00 4.73 22.28
C GLU A 297 -4.86 5.54 21.66
N VAL A 298 -4.81 5.63 20.32
CA VAL A 298 -3.84 6.49 19.60
C VAL A 298 -4.10 7.96 19.91
N LYS A 299 -5.35 8.42 19.90
CA LYS A 299 -5.69 9.80 20.29
C LYS A 299 -5.24 10.15 21.70
N ASN A 300 -5.50 9.26 22.65
CA ASN A 300 -5.12 9.46 24.06
C ASN A 300 -3.60 9.46 24.22
N ALA A 301 -2.89 8.59 23.48
CA ALA A 301 -1.44 8.54 23.50
C ALA A 301 -0.82 9.80 22.85
N LEU A 302 -1.41 10.31 21.77
CA LEU A 302 -1.02 11.60 21.19
C LEU A 302 -1.13 12.74 22.19
N SER A 303 -2.27 12.84 22.89
CA SER A 303 -2.47 13.86 23.92
C SER A 303 -1.43 13.76 25.04
N ARG A 304 -1.18 12.53 25.55
CA ARG A 304 -0.15 12.30 26.59
C ARG A 304 1.25 12.69 26.12
N THR A 305 1.62 12.31 24.90
CA THR A 305 2.95 12.59 24.33
C THR A 305 3.14 14.09 24.11
N PHE A 306 2.10 14.77 23.64
CA PHE A 306 2.11 16.23 23.45
C PHE A 306 2.25 16.98 24.77
N HIS A 307 1.50 16.61 25.79
CA HIS A 307 1.61 17.21 27.15
C HIS A 307 3.00 16.97 27.76
N LYS A 308 3.58 15.78 27.61
CA LYS A 308 4.96 15.49 28.07
C LYS A 308 6.00 16.36 27.34
N ALA A 309 5.87 16.52 26.02
CA ALA A 309 6.79 17.36 25.25
C ALA A 309 6.68 18.84 25.62
N LEU A 310 5.45 19.33 25.91
CA LEU A 310 5.22 20.70 26.35
C LEU A 310 5.79 20.93 27.78
N ALA A 311 5.59 19.99 28.71
CA ALA A 311 6.13 20.06 30.05
C ALA A 311 7.67 20.07 30.06
N LEU A 312 8.31 19.24 29.23
CA LEU A 312 9.76 19.24 29.04
C LEU A 312 10.30 20.59 28.52
N ARG A 313 9.59 21.23 27.58
CA ARG A 313 9.96 22.57 27.08
C ARG A 313 9.87 23.63 28.18
N ILE A 314 8.86 23.57 29.04
CA ILE A 314 8.67 24.52 30.16
C ILE A 314 9.74 24.33 31.24
N CYS A 315 10.29 23.13 31.42
CA CYS A 315 11.38 22.86 32.38
C CYS A 315 12.77 23.26 31.87
N ILE A 316 12.92 23.53 30.56
CA ILE A 316 14.21 23.89 29.95
C ILE A 316 14.34 25.42 29.72
N LEU A 317 13.24 26.15 29.78
CA LEU A 317 13.18 27.62 29.81
C LEU A 317 13.16 28.17 31.25
#